data_651b7b896ecdd664f27e531760eade39
#
_entry.id   651b7b896ecdd664f27e531760eade39
#
_cell.length_a   1.000
_cell.length_b   1.000
_cell.length_c   1.000
_cell.angle_alpha   90.00
_cell.angle_beta   90.00
_cell.angle_gamma   90.00
#
_symmetry.space_group_name_H-M   'P 1'
#
loop_
_entity.id
_entity.type
_entity.pdbx_description
1 polymer ?
#
loop_
_entity_poly.entity_id
_entity_poly.type
_entity_poly.pdbx_seq_one_letter_code
_entity_poly.pdbx_strand_id
1 'polypeptide(L)'
;MNSAAHHSTRTSGSAAATTSNPFTERYGRRLPRGFADEAAGMSWKTMVDTFAPSTDRFHLADFSRRPLGRGITAYEAILATRTPQDEPGNFTAHRLTTRSCGDLTAMSDMLGSVGAPAEIEKFHQYEGTAFDGTESWCTILRATCGRRSTWALGFGRDSTEASIAALLSTATRLHLR
;
A
#
# COMPACT_ATOMS: atom_id res chain seq x y z
N MET A 1 36.65 17.57 -63.83
CA MET A 1 36.31 16.27 -63.24
C MET A 1 36.15 16.52 -61.73
N ASN A 2 34.91 16.75 -61.29
CA ASN A 2 34.57 17.09 -59.91
C ASN A 2 34.04 15.87 -59.22
N SER A 3 34.70 15.44 -58.14
CA SER A 3 34.25 14.39 -57.26
C SER A 3 33.61 14.99 -56.03
N ALA A 4 32.30 14.85 -55.88
CA ALA A 4 31.56 15.32 -54.74
C ALA A 4 31.58 14.28 -53.65
N ALA A 5 32.13 14.63 -52.48
CA ALA A 5 32.09 13.82 -51.28
C ALA A 5 30.77 14.06 -50.53
N HIS A 6 29.93 13.02 -50.44
CA HIS A 6 28.74 13.04 -49.56
C HIS A 6 29.13 12.80 -48.10
N HIS A 7 28.99 13.86 -47.29
CA HIS A 7 29.03 13.74 -45.85
C HIS A 7 27.70 13.19 -45.34
N SER A 8 27.72 11.96 -44.84
CA SER A 8 26.61 11.31 -44.17
C SER A 8 26.66 11.68 -42.69
N THR A 9 25.82 12.61 -42.27
CA THR A 9 25.62 12.99 -40.88
C THR A 9 24.83 11.87 -40.19
N ARG A 10 25.52 11.04 -39.37
CA ARG A 10 24.88 10.12 -38.46
C ARG A 10 24.28 10.90 -37.32
N THR A 11 22.97 11.05 -37.32
CA THR A 11 22.19 11.53 -36.14
C THR A 11 22.21 10.43 -35.11
N SER A 12 23.02 10.60 -34.08
CA SER A 12 23.00 9.77 -32.88
C SER A 12 21.70 10.00 -32.13
N GLY A 13 20.70 9.15 -32.37
CA GLY A 13 19.51 9.08 -31.57
C GLY A 13 19.91 8.70 -30.14
N SER A 14 19.88 9.65 -29.23
CA SER A 14 19.95 9.40 -27.81
C SER A 14 18.76 8.53 -27.42
N ALA A 15 18.97 7.24 -27.27
CA ALA A 15 18.02 6.35 -26.65
C ALA A 15 17.88 6.82 -25.19
N ALA A 16 16.78 7.52 -24.90
CA ALA A 16 16.38 7.78 -23.51
C ALA A 16 16.33 6.42 -22.82
N ALA A 17 17.24 6.21 -21.88
CA ALA A 17 17.24 5.04 -21.02
C ALA A 17 15.88 5.03 -20.33
N THR A 18 15.01 4.12 -20.72
CA THR A 18 13.73 3.87 -20.06
C THR A 18 14.09 3.31 -18.71
N THR A 19 14.17 4.18 -17.71
CA THR A 19 14.40 3.78 -16.31
C THR A 19 13.23 2.87 -15.95
N SER A 20 13.47 1.58 -15.94
CA SER A 20 12.46 0.59 -15.58
C SER A 20 11.95 0.91 -14.18
N ASN A 21 10.62 1.00 -14.03
CA ASN A 21 10.02 1.27 -12.73
C ASN A 21 10.17 0.01 -11.86
N PRO A 22 10.79 0.12 -10.66
CA PRO A 22 11.03 -1.02 -9.78
C PRO A 22 9.77 -1.83 -9.43
N PHE A 23 8.61 -1.18 -9.45
CA PHE A 23 7.32 -1.86 -9.26
C PHE A 23 6.98 -2.75 -10.45
N THR A 24 7.19 -2.25 -11.68
CA THR A 24 6.93 -3.02 -12.90
C THR A 24 7.83 -4.24 -12.99
N GLU A 25 9.08 -4.15 -12.54
CA GLU A 25 10.01 -5.29 -12.51
C GLU A 25 9.51 -6.41 -11.58
N ARG A 26 8.89 -6.06 -10.43
CA ARG A 26 8.42 -7.04 -9.44
C ARG A 26 7.05 -7.62 -9.74
N TYR A 27 6.14 -6.77 -10.17
CA TYR A 27 4.72 -7.14 -10.30
C TYR A 27 4.26 -7.25 -11.77
N GLY A 28 5.15 -7.00 -12.75
CA GLY A 28 4.81 -7.07 -14.17
C GLY A 28 3.71 -6.09 -14.60
N ARG A 29 3.38 -5.11 -13.77
CA ARG A 29 2.26 -4.18 -13.95
C ARG A 29 2.70 -2.73 -13.72
N ARG A 30 1.95 -1.80 -14.30
CA ARG A 30 2.17 -0.37 -14.06
C ARG A 30 1.47 0.07 -12.77
N LEU A 31 2.07 1.04 -12.10
CA LEU A 31 1.43 1.72 -10.98
C LEU A 31 0.11 2.40 -11.41
N PRO A 32 -0.91 2.47 -10.52
CA PRO A 32 -2.10 3.28 -10.75
C PRO A 32 -1.71 4.73 -11.02
N ARG A 33 -2.37 5.37 -12.00
CA ARG A 33 -1.97 6.68 -12.53
C ARG A 33 -1.69 7.73 -11.44
N GLY A 34 -2.62 7.98 -10.54
CA GLY A 34 -2.42 8.99 -9.50
C GLY A 34 -1.35 8.62 -8.47
N PHE A 35 -1.10 7.32 -8.25
CA PHE A 35 -0.01 6.86 -7.41
C PHE A 35 1.34 6.99 -8.13
N ALA A 36 1.37 6.70 -9.43
CA ALA A 36 2.57 6.85 -10.25
C ALA A 36 3.07 8.30 -10.26
N ASP A 37 2.17 9.27 -10.27
CA ASP A 37 2.50 10.70 -10.24
C ASP A 37 3.16 11.08 -8.90
N GLU A 38 2.65 10.57 -7.77
CA GLU A 38 3.23 10.81 -6.44
C GLU A 38 4.56 10.06 -6.22
N ALA A 39 4.71 8.87 -6.79
CA ALA A 39 5.90 8.04 -6.66
C ALA A 39 6.97 8.33 -7.74
N ALA A 40 6.76 9.34 -8.58
CA ALA A 40 7.65 9.64 -9.69
C ALA A 40 9.08 9.94 -9.20
N GLY A 41 10.07 9.25 -9.79
CA GLY A 41 11.48 9.42 -9.45
C GLY A 41 11.92 8.79 -8.13
N MET A 42 11.01 8.14 -7.38
CA MET A 42 11.37 7.46 -6.12
C MET A 42 12.07 6.14 -6.41
N SER A 43 13.10 5.83 -5.60
CA SER A 43 13.63 4.48 -5.52
C SER A 43 12.58 3.54 -4.88
N TRP A 44 12.72 2.23 -5.09
CA TRP A 44 11.85 1.25 -4.41
C TRP A 44 11.85 1.44 -2.89
N LYS A 45 13.02 1.60 -2.29
CA LYS A 45 13.14 1.81 -0.85
C LYS A 45 12.39 3.06 -0.40
N THR A 46 12.60 4.18 -1.07
CA THR A 46 11.93 5.46 -0.75
C THR A 46 10.42 5.32 -0.88
N MET A 47 9.94 4.65 -1.93
CA MET A 47 8.51 4.42 -2.15
C MET A 47 7.91 3.56 -1.03
N VAL A 48 8.57 2.47 -0.64
CA VAL A 48 8.10 1.61 0.47
C VAL A 48 8.12 2.38 1.79
N ASP A 49 9.22 3.03 2.14
CA ASP A 49 9.33 3.80 3.38
C ASP A 49 8.27 4.92 3.47
N THR A 50 7.91 5.51 2.32
CA THR A 50 6.93 6.60 2.24
C THR A 50 5.50 6.09 2.33
N PHE A 51 5.14 5.05 1.58
CA PHE A 51 3.76 4.63 1.38
C PHE A 51 3.37 3.36 2.15
N ALA A 52 4.34 2.62 2.67
CA ALA A 52 4.15 1.50 3.59
C ALA A 52 4.97 1.74 4.87
N PRO A 53 4.73 2.85 5.59
CA PRO A 53 5.50 3.12 6.80
C PRO A 53 5.32 1.95 7.78
N SER A 54 6.41 1.54 8.42
CA SER A 54 6.34 0.62 9.55
C SER A 54 5.38 1.22 10.58
N THR A 55 4.40 0.42 11.02
CA THR A 55 3.28 0.94 11.79
C THR A 55 3.65 1.07 13.25
N ASP A 56 4.38 2.12 13.61
CA ASP A 56 4.60 2.47 15.02
C ASP A 56 3.32 2.91 15.74
N ARG A 57 2.24 3.12 14.99
CA ARG A 57 0.97 3.62 15.52
C ARG A 57 -0.11 2.57 15.62
N PHE A 58 -0.19 1.68 14.65
CA PHE A 58 -1.18 0.60 14.60
C PHE A 58 -0.45 -0.72 14.40
N HIS A 59 -0.64 -1.65 15.31
CA HIS A 59 -0.09 -3.00 15.20
C HIS A 59 -1.21 -4.03 15.33
N LEU A 60 -1.40 -4.82 14.30
CA LEU A 60 -2.36 -5.92 14.30
C LEU A 60 -1.69 -7.15 14.88
N ALA A 61 -2.09 -7.54 16.09
CA ALA A 61 -1.56 -8.72 16.77
C ALA A 61 -2.30 -10.00 16.39
N ASP A 62 -3.60 -9.90 16.11
CA ASP A 62 -4.43 -11.03 15.68
C ASP A 62 -5.57 -10.56 14.78
N PHE A 63 -5.94 -11.40 13.81
CA PHE A 63 -7.10 -11.19 12.94
C PHE A 63 -7.69 -12.53 12.56
N SER A 64 -8.89 -12.79 13.05
CA SER A 64 -9.60 -14.03 12.80
C SER A 64 -10.97 -13.79 12.21
N ARG A 65 -11.47 -14.80 11.49
CA ARG A 65 -12.76 -14.73 10.81
C ARG A 65 -13.52 -16.03 10.91
N ARG A 66 -14.85 -15.94 11.06
CA ARG A 66 -15.76 -17.08 11.13
C ARG A 66 -17.01 -16.81 10.28
N PRO A 67 -17.22 -17.57 9.20
CA PRO A 67 -18.42 -17.45 8.37
C PRO A 67 -19.70 -17.67 9.19
N LEU A 68 -20.70 -16.80 8.99
CA LEU A 68 -22.03 -16.88 9.61
C LEU A 68 -23.12 -17.31 8.62
N GLY A 69 -22.77 -17.44 7.32
CA GLY A 69 -23.71 -17.70 6.23
C GLY A 69 -24.27 -16.42 5.60
N ARG A 70 -24.95 -16.59 4.44
CA ARG A 70 -25.55 -15.50 3.66
C ARG A 70 -24.56 -14.38 3.28
N GLY A 71 -23.28 -14.71 3.05
CA GLY A 71 -22.26 -13.73 2.71
C GLY A 71 -21.76 -12.88 3.88
N ILE A 72 -22.19 -13.16 5.11
CA ILE A 72 -21.76 -12.46 6.32
C ILE A 72 -20.71 -13.30 7.06
N THR A 73 -19.67 -12.61 7.53
CA THR A 73 -18.58 -13.18 8.33
C THR A 73 -18.44 -12.38 9.62
N ALA A 74 -18.27 -13.06 10.73
CA ALA A 74 -17.84 -12.45 12.00
C ALA A 74 -16.33 -12.33 12.00
N TYR A 75 -15.84 -11.18 12.40
CA TYR A 75 -14.43 -10.86 12.51
C TYR A 75 -14.07 -10.49 13.95
N GLU A 76 -12.91 -10.94 14.38
CA GLU A 76 -12.28 -10.54 15.63
C GLU A 76 -10.86 -10.08 15.34
N ALA A 77 -10.41 -9.01 16.00
CA ALA A 77 -9.06 -8.51 15.89
C ALA A 77 -8.53 -8.06 17.26
N ILE A 78 -7.23 -8.18 17.43
CA ILE A 78 -6.48 -7.51 18.50
C ILE A 78 -5.62 -6.46 17.81
N LEU A 79 -6.04 -5.20 17.96
CA LEU A 79 -5.36 -4.04 17.38
C LEU A 79 -4.72 -3.24 18.51
N ALA A 80 -3.41 -3.11 18.48
CA ALA A 80 -2.68 -2.25 19.38
C ALA A 80 -2.50 -0.87 18.75
N THR A 81 -2.85 0.18 19.48
CA THR A 81 -2.70 1.57 19.04
C THR A 81 -1.76 2.33 19.93
N ARG A 82 -1.03 3.29 19.37
CA ARG A 82 -0.19 4.24 20.09
C ARG A 82 -0.51 5.66 19.64
N THR A 83 -0.61 6.58 20.60
CA THR A 83 -0.73 7.99 20.31
C THR A 83 0.65 8.66 20.32
N PRO A 84 0.82 9.86 19.72
CA PRO A 84 2.09 10.59 19.77
C PRO A 84 2.55 10.97 21.18
N GLN A 85 1.62 10.96 22.17
CA GLN A 85 1.90 11.28 23.57
C GLN A 85 2.38 10.06 24.37
N ASP A 86 2.19 8.85 23.83
CA ASP A 86 2.62 7.63 24.50
C ASP A 86 4.13 7.45 24.37
N GLU A 87 4.75 6.90 25.41
CA GLU A 87 6.17 6.52 25.35
C GLU A 87 6.42 5.47 24.25
N PRO A 88 7.61 5.47 23.62
CA PRO A 88 7.97 4.45 22.64
C PRO A 88 7.79 3.04 23.21
N GLY A 89 7.02 2.20 22.50
CA GLY A 89 6.72 0.83 22.91
C GLY A 89 5.48 0.69 23.81
N ASN A 90 4.89 1.79 24.26
CA ASN A 90 3.64 1.75 25.03
C ASN A 90 2.43 1.74 24.07
N PHE A 91 1.73 0.63 23.99
CA PHE A 91 0.55 0.43 23.15
C PHE A 91 -0.68 0.13 23.98
N THR A 92 -1.81 0.69 23.57
CA THR A 92 -3.12 0.30 24.09
C THR A 92 -3.72 -0.80 23.20
N ALA A 93 -3.97 -1.97 23.74
CA ALA A 93 -4.58 -3.09 23.02
C ALA A 93 -6.10 -2.99 23.04
N HIS A 94 -6.72 -3.13 21.86
CA HIS A 94 -8.17 -3.14 21.67
C HIS A 94 -8.58 -4.51 21.11
N ARG A 95 -9.49 -5.19 21.80
CA ARG A 95 -10.18 -6.35 21.23
C ARG A 95 -11.42 -5.86 20.50
N LEU A 96 -11.46 -6.06 19.20
CA LEU A 96 -12.49 -5.53 18.31
C LEU A 96 -13.24 -6.68 17.65
N THR A 97 -14.54 -6.50 17.48
CA THR A 97 -15.41 -7.46 16.79
C THR A 97 -16.33 -6.72 15.84
N THR A 98 -16.56 -7.28 14.66
CA THR A 98 -17.55 -6.75 13.72
C THR A 98 -18.16 -7.87 12.87
N ARG A 99 -19.22 -7.57 12.13
CA ARG A 99 -19.82 -8.46 11.12
C ARG A 99 -19.82 -7.72 9.80
N SER A 100 -19.23 -8.33 8.79
CA SER A 100 -19.07 -7.69 7.49
C SER A 100 -19.14 -8.72 6.36
N CYS A 101 -19.25 -8.24 5.12
CA CYS A 101 -19.18 -9.06 3.92
C CYS A 101 -17.75 -9.24 3.38
N GLY A 102 -16.74 -8.57 3.97
CA GLY A 102 -15.36 -8.65 3.49
C GLY A 102 -14.33 -8.18 4.52
N ASP A 103 -13.11 -8.70 4.39
CA ASP A 103 -12.00 -8.48 5.32
C ASP A 103 -11.62 -6.99 5.42
N LEU A 104 -11.58 -6.32 4.26
CA LEU A 104 -11.19 -4.91 4.18
C LEU A 104 -12.23 -3.99 4.83
N THR A 105 -13.52 -4.26 4.60
CA THR A 105 -14.61 -3.51 5.24
C THR A 105 -14.59 -3.72 6.75
N ALA A 106 -14.42 -4.97 7.20
CA ALA A 106 -14.31 -5.30 8.62
C ALA A 106 -13.17 -4.53 9.30
N MET A 107 -11.98 -4.52 8.70
CA MET A 107 -10.84 -3.80 9.25
C MET A 107 -11.04 -2.28 9.21
N SER A 108 -11.68 -1.72 8.17
CA SER A 108 -12.02 -0.30 8.11
C SER A 108 -12.95 0.12 9.22
N ASP A 109 -14.01 -0.68 9.51
CA ASP A 109 -14.93 -0.46 10.62
C ASP A 109 -14.21 -0.51 11.98
N MET A 110 -13.31 -1.49 12.15
CA MET A 110 -12.51 -1.63 13.36
C MET A 110 -11.56 -0.44 13.57
N LEU A 111 -10.89 0.04 12.54
CA LEU A 111 -10.07 1.25 12.61
C LEU A 111 -10.91 2.48 12.94
N GLY A 112 -12.10 2.61 12.36
CA GLY A 112 -13.05 3.66 12.70
C GLY A 112 -13.41 3.68 14.18
N SER A 113 -13.62 2.49 14.78
CA SER A 113 -13.97 2.35 16.21
C SER A 113 -12.86 2.77 17.18
N VAL A 114 -11.61 2.76 16.73
CA VAL A 114 -10.45 3.27 17.51
C VAL A 114 -10.03 4.69 17.09
N GLY A 115 -10.89 5.42 16.39
CA GLY A 115 -10.67 6.81 16.03
C GLY A 115 -9.76 7.03 14.82
N ALA A 116 -9.58 6.01 13.97
CA ALA A 116 -8.79 6.08 12.76
C ALA A 116 -9.58 5.74 11.49
N PRO A 117 -10.72 6.43 11.22
CA PRO A 117 -11.54 6.14 10.05
C PRO A 117 -10.77 6.38 8.76
N ALA A 118 -11.03 5.54 7.75
CA ALA A 118 -10.49 5.66 6.41
C ALA A 118 -11.53 5.17 5.39
N GLU A 119 -11.96 6.06 4.48
CA GLU A 119 -12.84 5.71 3.37
C GLU A 119 -12.00 5.35 2.15
N ILE A 120 -12.16 4.14 1.66
CA ILE A 120 -11.38 3.63 0.52
C ILE A 120 -11.97 4.18 -0.78
N GLU A 121 -11.20 4.97 -1.52
CA GLU A 121 -11.57 5.51 -2.83
C GLU A 121 -11.09 4.63 -3.99
N LYS A 122 -9.89 4.04 -3.86
CA LYS A 122 -9.28 3.20 -4.88
C LYS A 122 -8.58 2.01 -4.26
N PHE A 123 -8.71 0.89 -4.93
CA PHE A 123 -8.12 -0.38 -4.52
C PHE A 123 -7.49 -1.06 -5.73
N HIS A 124 -6.21 -1.41 -5.61
CA HIS A 124 -5.48 -2.17 -6.62
C HIS A 124 -4.67 -3.24 -5.91
N GLN A 125 -4.67 -4.44 -6.46
CA GLN A 125 -3.98 -5.58 -5.89
C GLN A 125 -3.16 -6.30 -6.95
N TYR A 126 -1.97 -6.71 -6.58
CA TYR A 126 -0.99 -7.30 -7.47
C TYR A 126 -0.33 -8.49 -6.79
N GLU A 127 -0.26 -9.58 -7.52
CA GLU A 127 0.55 -10.72 -7.19
C GLU A 127 1.91 -10.59 -7.88
N GLY A 128 2.97 -10.91 -7.17
CA GLY A 128 4.34 -10.76 -7.67
C GLY A 128 5.34 -11.49 -6.78
N THR A 129 6.58 -11.03 -6.83
CA THR A 129 7.68 -11.68 -6.11
C THR A 129 8.31 -10.70 -5.13
N ALA A 130 8.48 -11.12 -3.88
CA ALA A 130 9.22 -10.38 -2.88
C ALA A 130 10.74 -10.35 -3.19
N PHE A 131 11.50 -9.60 -2.39
CA PHE A 131 12.95 -9.44 -2.57
C PHE A 131 13.73 -10.76 -2.46
N ASP A 132 13.22 -11.68 -1.64
CA ASP A 132 13.80 -13.00 -1.39
C ASP A 132 13.36 -14.08 -2.38
N GLY A 133 12.60 -13.69 -3.43
CA GLY A 133 12.09 -14.59 -4.44
C GLY A 133 10.81 -15.33 -4.05
N THR A 134 10.24 -15.08 -2.87
CA THR A 134 8.97 -15.67 -2.46
C THR A 134 7.79 -14.98 -3.15
N GLU A 135 6.71 -15.72 -3.38
CA GLU A 135 5.45 -15.13 -3.83
C GLU A 135 4.93 -14.15 -2.80
N SER A 136 4.52 -12.99 -3.26
CA SER A 136 4.00 -11.94 -2.39
C SER A 136 2.90 -11.14 -3.06
N TRP A 137 2.03 -10.59 -2.22
CA TRP A 137 0.98 -9.69 -2.67
C TRP A 137 1.32 -8.25 -2.30
N CYS A 138 0.95 -7.34 -3.20
CA CYS A 138 1.01 -5.91 -2.94
C CYS A 138 -0.38 -5.31 -3.14
N THR A 139 -0.84 -4.57 -2.16
CA THR A 139 -2.07 -3.77 -2.25
C THR A 139 -1.72 -2.30 -2.26
N ILE A 140 -2.28 -1.55 -3.20
CA ILE A 140 -2.19 -0.09 -3.30
C ILE A 140 -3.58 0.46 -3.01
N LEU A 141 -3.70 1.26 -1.95
CA LEU A 141 -4.94 1.92 -1.57
C LEU A 141 -4.82 3.43 -1.74
N ARG A 142 -5.93 4.06 -2.15
CA ARG A 142 -6.18 5.47 -1.88
C ARG A 142 -7.36 5.56 -0.95
N ALA A 143 -7.21 6.30 0.14
CA ALA A 143 -8.31 6.55 1.05
C ALA A 143 -8.33 7.98 1.56
N THR A 144 -9.49 8.37 2.09
CA THR A 144 -9.76 9.70 2.63
C THR A 144 -10.24 9.64 4.08
N CYS A 145 -9.98 10.72 4.81
CA CYS A 145 -10.59 11.03 6.09
C CYS A 145 -10.87 12.54 6.15
N GLY A 146 -12.12 12.92 6.01
CA GLY A 146 -12.52 14.31 5.88
C GLY A 146 -11.91 14.96 4.62
N ARG A 147 -11.07 16.00 4.82
CA ARG A 147 -10.38 16.69 3.70
C ARG A 147 -9.01 16.10 3.34
N ARG A 148 -8.55 15.12 4.07
CA ARG A 148 -7.23 14.51 3.84
C ARG A 148 -7.40 13.27 2.97
N SER A 149 -6.52 13.12 1.99
CA SER A 149 -6.41 11.89 1.20
C SER A 149 -4.96 11.43 1.12
N THR A 150 -4.75 10.14 0.98
CA THR A 150 -3.42 9.57 0.82
C THR A 150 -3.45 8.28 0.03
N TRP A 151 -2.35 7.98 -0.64
CA TRP A 151 -2.04 6.65 -1.11
C TRP A 151 -1.25 5.89 -0.05
N ALA A 152 -1.39 4.59 -0.02
CA ALA A 152 -0.58 3.70 0.81
C ALA A 152 -0.36 2.36 0.14
N LEU A 153 0.71 1.69 0.56
CA LEU A 153 1.09 0.34 0.15
C LEU A 153 0.95 -0.61 1.33
N GLY A 154 0.65 -1.87 1.01
CA GLY A 154 0.73 -2.97 1.94
C GLY A 154 1.25 -4.22 1.23
N PHE A 155 2.03 -5.01 1.92
CA PHE A 155 2.60 -6.26 1.43
C PHE A 155 2.16 -7.39 2.34
N GLY A 156 2.00 -8.59 1.76
CA GLY A 156 1.60 -9.78 2.51
C GLY A 156 1.85 -11.05 1.72
N ARG A 157 1.76 -12.18 2.40
CA ARG A 157 1.87 -13.52 1.79
C ARG A 157 0.64 -13.88 0.97
N ASP A 158 -0.48 -13.25 1.29
CA ASP A 158 -1.73 -13.38 0.56
C ASP A 158 -2.41 -12.01 0.37
N SER A 159 -3.48 -12.02 -0.40
CA SER A 159 -4.25 -10.83 -0.76
C SER A 159 -4.90 -10.14 0.45
N THR A 160 -5.33 -10.90 1.46
CA THR A 160 -5.93 -10.37 2.69
C THR A 160 -4.88 -9.67 3.55
N GLU A 161 -3.73 -10.32 3.78
CA GLU A 161 -2.64 -9.75 4.57
C GLU A 161 -2.13 -8.45 3.94
N ALA A 162 -1.91 -8.44 2.62
CA ALA A 162 -1.50 -7.24 1.89
C ALA A 162 -2.54 -6.10 1.98
N SER A 163 -3.83 -6.43 1.92
CA SER A 163 -4.91 -5.44 2.02
C SER A 163 -5.00 -4.82 3.41
N ILE A 164 -4.89 -5.64 4.44
CA ILE A 164 -4.89 -5.18 5.83
C ILE A 164 -3.66 -4.31 6.09
N ALA A 165 -2.47 -4.73 5.65
CA ALA A 165 -1.24 -3.95 5.78
C ALA A 165 -1.35 -2.59 5.08
N ALA A 166 -1.95 -2.53 3.87
CA ALA A 166 -2.19 -1.29 3.15
C ALA A 166 -3.16 -0.37 3.91
N LEU A 167 -4.20 -0.92 4.53
CA LEU A 167 -5.16 -0.15 5.29
C LEU A 167 -4.56 0.42 6.59
N LEU A 168 -3.73 -0.35 7.29
CA LEU A 168 -2.98 0.13 8.47
C LEU A 168 -2.00 1.24 8.08
N SER A 169 -1.28 1.09 6.97
CA SER A 169 -0.41 2.12 6.40
C SER A 169 -1.20 3.39 6.06
N THR A 170 -2.40 3.23 5.49
CA THR A 170 -3.32 4.34 5.18
C THR A 170 -3.75 5.06 6.44
N ALA A 171 -4.22 4.32 7.45
CA ALA A 171 -4.62 4.89 8.74
C ALA A 171 -3.47 5.66 9.41
N THR A 172 -2.26 5.08 9.39
CA THR A 172 -1.06 5.75 9.88
C THR A 172 -0.84 7.08 9.17
N ARG A 173 -0.85 7.11 7.83
CA ARG A 173 -0.59 8.31 7.02
C ARG A 173 -1.69 9.38 7.15
N LEU A 174 -2.96 8.99 7.23
CA LEU A 174 -4.08 9.92 7.41
C LEU A 174 -4.09 10.57 8.79
N HIS A 175 -3.62 9.85 9.81
CA HIS A 175 -3.69 10.28 11.22
C HIS A 175 -2.32 10.65 11.82
N LEU A 176 -1.23 10.67 11.01
CA LEU A 176 0.04 11.27 11.42
C LEU A 176 -0.17 12.78 11.68
N ARG A 177 0.06 13.19 12.93
CA ARG A 177 0.24 14.59 13.36
C ARG A 177 1.55 14.72 14.08
#